data_bb4263dfbd15aa8809f05106e58896d6
#
_entry.id   bb4263dfbd15aa8809f05106e58896d6
#
_cell.length_a   1.000
_cell.length_b   1.000
_cell.length_c   1.000
_cell.angle_alpha   90.00
_cell.angle_beta   90.00
_cell.angle_gamma   90.00
#
_symmetry.space_group_name_H-M   'P 1'
#
loop_
_entity.id
_entity.type
_entity.pdbx_description
1 polymer ?
#
loop_
_entity_poly.entity_id
_entity_poly.type
_entity_poly.pdbx_seq_one_letter_code
_entity_poly.pdbx_strand_id
1 'polypeptide(L)'
;MSQSMFDIEIHSVNTDGKTNAPIARLILAHGAGAGKHHDFMQAMASQLTGHNIEVVLFNFPYMQTMMETGKRRPPDKAEKLLTHFAALIDEVAKTQTSVPTFIGGKSMGGRMATMVLDKAESIVGAIAFGYPFHPPGKPEKLRTAHLETLKKPLLILQGERDTFGTKDEVSAYALSSTIAVSYLTDGDHSFKPRKQSGFTLETHIECAAKSTADFIKAHVNK
;
A
#
# COMPACT_ATOMS: atom_id res chain seq x y z
N MET A 1 14.21 -5.83 27.49
CA MET A 1 13.22 -5.45 26.49
C MET A 1 13.72 -6.03 25.17
N SER A 2 13.01 -7.03 24.62
CA SER A 2 13.37 -7.60 23.31
C SER A 2 13.20 -6.50 22.26
N GLN A 3 14.29 -6.11 21.59
CA GLN A 3 14.20 -5.25 20.42
C GLN A 3 13.30 -5.93 19.40
N SER A 4 12.24 -5.22 18.95
CA SER A 4 11.37 -5.71 17.86
C SER A 4 12.24 -6.03 16.65
N MET A 5 12.05 -7.20 16.06
CA MET A 5 12.74 -7.63 14.84
C MET A 5 12.37 -6.74 13.63
N PHE A 6 11.31 -5.95 13.75
CA PHE A 6 10.77 -5.10 12.69
C PHE A 6 10.86 -3.63 13.10
N ASP A 7 11.32 -2.79 12.18
CA ASP A 7 11.30 -1.33 12.28
C ASP A 7 9.92 -0.81 11.88
N ILE A 8 8.98 -0.80 12.83
CA ILE A 8 7.58 -0.38 12.65
C ILE A 8 7.30 0.99 13.29
N GLU A 9 6.28 1.66 12.77
CA GLU A 9 5.68 2.87 13.31
C GLU A 9 4.16 2.72 13.23
N ILE A 10 3.47 2.89 14.35
CA ILE A 10 2.01 2.71 14.44
C ILE A 10 1.36 4.07 14.55
N HIS A 11 0.49 4.39 13.60
CA HIS A 11 -0.42 5.53 13.63
C HIS A 11 -1.76 5.06 14.17
N SER A 12 -1.96 5.27 15.47
CA SER A 12 -3.20 4.86 16.16
C SER A 12 -4.32 5.87 15.94
N VAL A 13 -5.54 5.38 16.02
CA VAL A 13 -6.74 6.21 15.96
C VAL A 13 -6.97 6.90 17.30
N ASN A 14 -6.90 8.21 17.31
CA ASN A 14 -7.21 9.05 18.46
C ASN A 14 -8.36 10.00 18.13
N THR A 15 -9.49 9.89 18.83
CA THR A 15 -10.58 10.86 18.79
C THR A 15 -10.71 11.47 20.18
N ASP A 16 -10.50 12.76 20.30
CA ASP A 16 -10.71 13.56 21.52
C ASP A 16 -10.01 13.01 22.79
N GLY A 17 -8.76 12.54 22.63
CA GLY A 17 -7.98 12.01 23.75
C GLY A 17 -8.39 10.62 24.22
N LYS A 18 -9.32 9.95 23.54
CA LYS A 18 -9.69 8.53 23.77
C LYS A 18 -9.21 7.71 22.57
N THR A 19 -8.48 6.64 22.85
CA THR A 19 -8.19 5.58 21.86
C THR A 19 -9.48 4.83 21.58
N ASN A 20 -10.07 5.06 20.42
CA ASN A 20 -11.18 4.23 19.94
C ASN A 20 -10.60 2.97 19.26
N ALA A 21 -11.32 1.86 19.38
CA ALA A 21 -10.96 0.68 18.62
C ALA A 21 -11.05 0.99 17.10
N PRO A 22 -9.99 0.76 16.33
CA PRO A 22 -10.05 1.00 14.89
C PRO A 22 -10.99 0.02 14.22
N ILE A 23 -11.64 0.46 13.13
CA ILE A 23 -12.51 -0.42 12.31
C ILE A 23 -11.71 -1.48 11.56
N ALA A 24 -10.45 -1.16 11.25
CA ALA A 24 -9.49 -2.05 10.60
C ALA A 24 -8.07 -1.56 10.85
N ARG A 25 -7.11 -2.43 10.54
CA ARG A 25 -5.67 -2.13 10.49
C ARG A 25 -5.17 -2.25 9.06
N LEU A 26 -4.29 -1.35 8.63
CA LEU A 26 -3.56 -1.44 7.37
C LEU A 26 -2.05 -1.50 7.62
N ILE A 27 -1.42 -2.62 7.27
CA ILE A 27 0.05 -2.73 7.23
C ILE A 27 0.52 -2.20 5.88
N LEU A 28 1.25 -1.08 5.87
CA LEU A 28 1.53 -0.31 4.67
C LEU A 28 3.04 -0.26 4.36
N ALA A 29 3.41 -0.89 3.24
CA ALA A 29 4.77 -0.99 2.74
C ALA A 29 5.16 0.22 1.87
N HIS A 30 6.39 0.72 2.06
CA HIS A 30 6.94 1.82 1.28
C HIS A 30 7.36 1.41 -0.14
N GLY A 31 7.60 2.41 -1.02
CA GLY A 31 8.15 2.23 -2.37
C GLY A 31 9.66 1.96 -2.38
N ALA A 32 10.23 1.74 -3.57
CA ALA A 32 11.64 1.36 -3.72
C ALA A 32 12.64 2.45 -3.29
N GLY A 33 12.29 3.73 -3.46
CA GLY A 33 13.22 4.85 -3.33
C GLY A 33 13.21 5.57 -1.98
N ALA A 34 12.24 5.28 -1.12
CA ALA A 34 12.06 6.00 0.15
C ALA A 34 11.34 5.14 1.18
N GLY A 35 11.69 5.28 2.45
CA GLY A 35 11.17 4.48 3.55
C GLY A 35 9.85 4.98 4.14
N LYS A 36 9.51 4.46 5.30
CA LYS A 36 8.26 4.76 6.03
C LYS A 36 8.08 6.25 6.36
N HIS A 37 9.15 7.01 6.52
CA HIS A 37 9.10 8.46 6.82
C HIS A 37 8.96 9.35 5.58
N HIS A 38 8.77 8.79 4.40
CA HIS A 38 8.51 9.58 3.18
C HIS A 38 7.15 10.29 3.28
N ASP A 39 7.09 11.53 2.80
CA ASP A 39 5.90 12.41 2.89
C ASP A 39 4.61 11.72 2.47
N PHE A 40 4.62 10.96 1.37
CA PHE A 40 3.46 10.21 0.91
C PHE A 40 2.99 9.19 1.96
N MET A 41 3.91 8.46 2.58
CA MET A 41 3.58 7.42 3.56
C MET A 41 2.97 8.05 4.83
N GLN A 42 3.56 9.14 5.30
CA GLN A 42 3.10 9.88 6.48
C GLN A 42 1.75 10.56 6.22
N ALA A 43 1.60 11.23 5.07
CA ALA A 43 0.34 11.86 4.68
C ALA A 43 -0.80 10.84 4.54
N MET A 44 -0.55 9.70 3.89
CA MET A 44 -1.54 8.63 3.75
C MET A 44 -1.91 8.02 5.10
N ALA A 45 -0.95 7.76 5.98
CA ALA A 45 -1.22 7.26 7.32
C ALA A 45 -2.07 8.24 8.14
N SER A 46 -1.75 9.53 8.10
CA SER A 46 -2.53 10.59 8.76
C SER A 46 -3.96 10.66 8.24
N GLN A 47 -4.17 10.62 6.93
CA GLN A 47 -5.52 10.64 6.34
C GLN A 47 -6.33 9.39 6.74
N LEU A 48 -5.72 8.21 6.71
CA LEU A 48 -6.41 6.96 7.05
C LEU A 48 -6.78 6.85 8.53
N THR A 49 -5.96 7.39 9.44
CA THR A 49 -6.33 7.47 10.87
C THR A 49 -7.55 8.36 11.09
N GLY A 50 -7.69 9.44 10.31
CA GLY A 50 -8.91 10.25 10.27
C GLY A 50 -10.17 9.49 9.82
N HIS A 51 -10.01 8.37 9.12
CA HIS A 51 -11.08 7.44 8.75
C HIS A 51 -11.26 6.26 9.70
N ASN A 52 -10.69 6.32 10.90
CA ASN A 52 -10.74 5.27 11.92
C ASN A 52 -10.03 3.96 11.53
N ILE A 53 -8.95 4.06 10.74
CA ILE A 53 -8.10 2.94 10.32
C ILE A 53 -6.73 3.11 10.98
N GLU A 54 -6.30 2.11 11.76
CA GLU A 54 -4.95 2.07 12.30
C GLU A 54 -3.96 1.74 11.17
N VAL A 55 -2.85 2.46 11.09
CA VAL A 55 -1.84 2.23 10.04
C VAL A 55 -0.51 1.81 10.68
N VAL A 56 0.01 0.68 10.23
CA VAL A 56 1.33 0.16 10.60
C VAL A 56 2.29 0.38 9.44
N LEU A 57 3.15 1.39 9.56
CA LEU A 57 4.25 1.64 8.62
C LEU A 57 5.47 0.82 9.01
N PHE A 58 6.24 0.35 8.04
CA PHE A 58 7.49 -0.36 8.32
C PHE A 58 8.55 -0.12 7.24
N ASN A 59 9.81 -0.40 7.57
CA ASN A 59 10.89 -0.40 6.60
C ASN A 59 11.28 -1.83 6.22
N PHE A 60 11.46 -2.09 4.91
CA PHE A 60 12.14 -3.30 4.45
C PHE A 60 13.61 -3.31 4.88
N PRO A 61 14.26 -4.49 5.03
CA PRO A 61 15.63 -4.59 5.55
C PRO A 61 16.66 -3.73 4.81
N TYR A 62 16.56 -3.62 3.47
CA TYR A 62 17.49 -2.79 2.71
C TYR A 62 17.34 -1.29 3.07
N MET A 63 16.12 -0.84 3.39
CA MET A 63 15.85 0.53 3.78
C MET A 63 16.37 0.82 5.19
N GLN A 64 16.21 -0.12 6.13
CA GLN A 64 16.81 -0.03 7.47
C GLN A 64 18.33 0.15 7.34
N THR A 65 18.99 -0.71 6.56
CA THR A 65 20.43 -0.59 6.30
C THR A 65 20.81 0.76 5.67
N MET A 66 19.98 1.31 4.76
CA MET A 66 20.22 2.63 4.18
C MET A 66 20.16 3.74 5.24
N MET A 67 19.19 3.67 6.15
CA MET A 67 19.03 4.65 7.23
C MET A 67 20.18 4.57 8.24
N GLU A 68 20.59 3.37 8.62
CA GLU A 68 21.69 3.13 9.56
C GLU A 68 23.05 3.57 9.01
N THR A 69 23.29 3.31 7.72
CA THR A 69 24.61 3.53 7.09
C THR A 69 24.71 4.84 6.32
N GLY A 70 23.59 5.49 6.01
CA GLY A 70 23.54 6.66 5.11
C GLY A 70 23.90 6.36 3.64
N LYS A 71 24.13 5.09 3.29
CA LYS A 71 24.55 4.68 1.94
C LYS A 71 23.35 4.19 1.12
N ARG A 72 23.13 4.80 -0.05
CA ARG A 72 22.11 4.34 -1.00
C ARG A 72 22.43 2.94 -1.51
N ARG A 73 21.38 2.11 -1.60
CA ARG A 73 21.44 0.78 -2.20
C ARG A 73 20.12 0.45 -2.92
N PRO A 74 20.15 -0.42 -3.94
CA PRO A 74 18.92 -0.88 -4.56
C PRO A 74 18.08 -1.72 -3.58
N PRO A 75 16.78 -1.88 -3.83
CA PRO A 75 15.94 -2.82 -3.09
C PRO A 75 16.52 -4.23 -3.09
N ASP A 76 16.29 -4.96 -2.02
CA ASP A 76 16.57 -6.39 -1.96
C ASP A 76 15.77 -7.14 -3.03
N LYS A 77 16.18 -8.38 -3.37
CA LYS A 77 15.42 -9.26 -4.26
C LYS A 77 14.01 -9.49 -3.72
N ALA A 78 13.04 -9.67 -4.64
CA ALA A 78 11.63 -9.83 -4.28
C ALA A 78 11.39 -10.92 -3.23
N GLU A 79 12.07 -12.06 -3.32
CA GLU A 79 11.97 -13.15 -2.35
C GLU A 79 12.23 -12.68 -0.91
N LYS A 80 13.30 -11.91 -0.69
CA LYS A 80 13.64 -11.38 0.65
C LYS A 80 12.60 -10.39 1.15
N LEU A 81 12.08 -9.52 0.26
CA LEU A 81 11.02 -8.58 0.60
C LEU A 81 9.72 -9.29 0.98
N LEU A 82 9.33 -10.32 0.22
CA LEU A 82 8.13 -11.13 0.47
C LEU A 82 8.24 -11.90 1.79
N THR A 83 9.39 -12.52 2.05
CA THR A 83 9.65 -13.23 3.33
C THR A 83 9.54 -12.28 4.52
N HIS A 84 10.16 -11.09 4.42
CA HIS A 84 10.08 -10.08 5.48
C HIS A 84 8.66 -9.60 5.70
N PHE A 85 7.90 -9.34 4.63
CA PHE A 85 6.53 -8.85 4.73
C PHE A 85 5.61 -9.92 5.33
N ALA A 86 5.73 -11.19 4.91
CA ALA A 86 4.97 -12.29 5.48
C ALA A 86 5.24 -12.45 6.99
N ALA A 87 6.52 -12.43 7.39
CA ALA A 87 6.89 -12.52 8.80
C ALA A 87 6.36 -11.34 9.64
N LEU A 88 6.31 -10.12 9.08
CA LEU A 88 5.69 -8.97 9.75
C LEU A 88 4.17 -9.15 9.89
N ILE A 89 3.49 -9.65 8.87
CA ILE A 89 2.05 -9.95 8.92
C ILE A 89 1.76 -10.92 10.06
N ASP A 90 2.53 -12.00 10.16
CA ASP A 90 2.39 -13.01 11.22
C ASP A 90 2.64 -12.41 12.62
N GLU A 91 3.62 -11.52 12.76
CA GLU A 91 3.92 -10.85 14.02
C GLU A 91 2.78 -9.90 14.45
N VAL A 92 2.27 -9.09 13.52
CA VAL A 92 1.16 -8.17 13.78
C VAL A 92 -0.12 -8.96 14.13
N ALA A 93 -0.36 -10.09 13.50
CA ALA A 93 -1.53 -10.95 13.79
C ALA A 93 -1.53 -11.49 15.24
N LYS A 94 -0.36 -11.65 15.87
CA LYS A 94 -0.26 -12.09 17.26
C LYS A 94 -0.67 -11.02 18.29
N THR A 95 -0.58 -9.74 17.93
CA THR A 95 -0.74 -8.64 18.89
C THR A 95 -2.18 -8.19 19.08
N GLN A 96 -3.03 -8.33 18.05
CA GLN A 96 -4.46 -7.96 18.11
C GLN A 96 -5.25 -8.81 17.12
N THR A 97 -5.91 -9.84 17.61
CA THR A 97 -6.63 -10.83 16.79
C THR A 97 -8.05 -10.40 16.38
N SER A 98 -8.61 -9.35 17.00
CA SER A 98 -10.02 -8.94 16.78
C SER A 98 -10.18 -7.83 15.71
N VAL A 99 -9.11 -7.19 15.26
CA VAL A 99 -9.19 -6.09 14.29
C VAL A 99 -8.93 -6.63 12.89
N PRO A 100 -9.90 -6.51 11.95
CA PRO A 100 -9.71 -6.90 10.56
C PRO A 100 -8.46 -6.24 9.97
N THR A 101 -7.55 -7.04 9.42
CA THR A 101 -6.25 -6.53 8.94
C THR A 101 -6.18 -6.61 7.42
N PHE A 102 -5.77 -5.50 6.83
CA PHE A 102 -5.44 -5.34 5.42
C PHE A 102 -3.94 -5.11 5.26
N ILE A 103 -3.44 -5.37 4.07
CA ILE A 103 -2.07 -5.03 3.68
C ILE A 103 -2.07 -4.07 2.50
N GLY A 104 -0.99 -3.35 2.31
CA GLY A 104 -0.92 -2.45 1.16
C GLY A 104 0.48 -1.90 0.96
N GLY A 105 0.59 -0.99 0.00
CA GLY A 105 1.85 -0.31 -0.20
C GLY A 105 1.88 0.63 -1.39
N LYS A 106 2.90 1.47 -1.39
CA LYS A 106 3.22 2.37 -2.50
C LYS A 106 4.11 1.65 -3.51
N SER A 107 3.72 1.66 -4.79
CA SER A 107 4.58 1.18 -5.88
C SER A 107 5.11 -0.25 -5.64
N MET A 108 6.41 -0.43 -5.46
CA MET A 108 7.03 -1.72 -5.11
C MET A 108 6.35 -2.37 -3.89
N GLY A 109 6.06 -1.59 -2.84
CA GLY A 109 5.38 -2.10 -1.65
C GLY A 109 3.99 -2.65 -1.96
N GLY A 110 3.21 -1.97 -2.81
CA GLY A 110 1.92 -2.44 -3.29
C GLY A 110 2.04 -3.76 -4.07
N ARG A 111 3.04 -3.85 -4.94
CA ARG A 111 3.32 -5.11 -5.65
C ARG A 111 3.69 -6.24 -4.69
N MET A 112 4.51 -5.99 -3.67
CA MET A 112 4.83 -7.02 -2.66
C MET A 112 3.57 -7.44 -1.89
N ALA A 113 2.71 -6.49 -1.50
CA ALA A 113 1.45 -6.78 -0.83
C ALA A 113 0.57 -7.73 -1.67
N THR A 114 0.39 -7.45 -2.98
CA THR A 114 -0.42 -8.32 -3.84
C THR A 114 0.14 -9.73 -4.01
N MET A 115 1.46 -9.89 -3.98
CA MET A 115 2.13 -11.19 -4.13
C MET A 115 2.05 -12.09 -2.89
N VAL A 116 1.84 -11.53 -1.69
CA VAL A 116 1.64 -12.30 -0.45
C VAL A 116 0.16 -12.49 -0.12
N LEU A 117 -0.74 -11.71 -0.71
CA LEU A 117 -2.14 -11.57 -0.30
C LEU A 117 -2.88 -12.90 -0.17
N ASP A 118 -2.90 -13.72 -1.21
CA ASP A 118 -3.65 -14.99 -1.19
C ASP A 118 -3.06 -16.04 -0.24
N LYS A 119 -1.80 -15.88 0.17
CA LYS A 119 -1.11 -16.78 1.09
C LYS A 119 -1.26 -16.38 2.56
N ALA A 120 -1.60 -15.14 2.82
CA ALA A 120 -1.73 -14.58 4.18
C ALA A 120 -3.18 -14.79 4.67
N GLU A 121 -3.45 -15.88 5.38
CA GLU A 121 -4.82 -16.26 5.80
C GLU A 121 -5.50 -15.20 6.67
N SER A 122 -4.74 -14.54 7.56
CA SER A 122 -5.24 -13.50 8.47
C SER A 122 -5.59 -12.18 7.77
N ILE A 123 -5.30 -12.02 6.48
CA ILE A 123 -5.50 -10.77 5.74
C ILE A 123 -6.81 -10.81 4.97
N VAL A 124 -7.63 -9.76 5.14
CA VAL A 124 -8.94 -9.60 4.49
C VAL A 124 -8.81 -9.17 3.03
N GLY A 125 -7.90 -8.25 2.72
CA GLY A 125 -7.72 -7.69 1.39
C GLY A 125 -6.47 -6.81 1.30
N ALA A 126 -6.25 -6.20 0.14
CA ALA A 126 -5.08 -5.34 -0.06
C ALA A 126 -5.40 -4.02 -0.77
N ILE A 127 -4.49 -3.05 -0.60
CA ILE A 127 -4.54 -1.74 -1.26
C ILE A 127 -3.18 -1.45 -1.91
N ALA A 128 -3.16 -1.13 -3.21
CA ALA A 128 -1.97 -0.72 -3.92
C ALA A 128 -2.08 0.73 -4.38
N PHE A 129 -1.17 1.57 -3.94
CA PHE A 129 -1.07 2.98 -4.31
C PHE A 129 -0.04 3.14 -5.45
N GLY A 130 -0.49 3.32 -6.69
CA GLY A 130 0.35 3.38 -7.88
C GLY A 130 1.00 2.02 -8.15
N TYR A 131 0.23 1.04 -8.59
CA TYR A 131 0.76 -0.29 -8.90
C TYR A 131 1.70 -0.25 -10.10
N PRO A 132 2.92 -0.82 -10.02
CA PRO A 132 3.86 -0.79 -11.13
C PRO A 132 3.61 -1.97 -12.09
N PHE A 133 2.61 -1.85 -12.97
CA PHE A 133 2.20 -2.89 -13.91
C PHE A 133 3.32 -3.35 -14.84
N HIS A 134 4.22 -2.45 -15.21
CA HIS A 134 5.43 -2.71 -15.98
C HIS A 134 6.52 -1.66 -15.62
N PRO A 135 7.79 -1.86 -15.97
CA PRO A 135 8.79 -0.81 -15.87
C PRO A 135 8.48 0.32 -16.87
N PRO A 136 8.77 1.60 -16.56
CA PRO A 136 8.60 2.71 -17.50
C PRO A 136 9.29 2.43 -18.83
N GLY A 137 8.60 2.70 -19.95
CA GLY A 137 9.11 2.47 -21.30
C GLY A 137 9.30 1.01 -21.70
N LYS A 138 8.73 0.05 -20.92
CA LYS A 138 8.77 -1.40 -21.23
C LYS A 138 7.41 -2.03 -20.97
N PRO A 139 6.35 -1.62 -21.71
CA PRO A 139 4.98 -2.11 -21.48
C PRO A 139 4.83 -3.60 -21.75
N GLU A 140 5.73 -4.21 -22.52
CA GLU A 140 5.76 -5.65 -22.76
C GLU A 140 6.20 -6.48 -21.54
N LYS A 141 6.83 -5.85 -20.54
CA LYS A 141 7.31 -6.53 -19.32
C LYS A 141 6.30 -6.46 -18.20
N LEU A 142 5.14 -7.06 -18.43
CA LEU A 142 4.03 -7.06 -17.48
C LEU A 142 4.37 -7.76 -16.16
N ARG A 143 3.76 -7.25 -15.10
CA ARG A 143 3.85 -7.76 -13.73
C ARG A 143 2.46 -8.12 -13.21
N THR A 144 1.60 -8.67 -14.08
CA THR A 144 0.17 -8.89 -13.85
C THR A 144 -0.20 -10.35 -13.66
N ALA A 145 0.64 -11.31 -14.02
CA ALA A 145 0.28 -12.72 -14.06
C ALA A 145 -0.42 -13.23 -12.77
N HIS A 146 0.02 -12.83 -11.58
CA HIS A 146 -0.62 -13.22 -10.33
C HIS A 146 -1.93 -12.44 -10.06
N LEU A 147 -2.13 -11.29 -10.70
CA LEU A 147 -3.35 -10.49 -10.56
C LEU A 147 -4.53 -11.10 -11.33
N GLU A 148 -4.27 -11.89 -12.36
CA GLU A 148 -5.30 -12.53 -13.19
C GLU A 148 -6.11 -13.57 -12.38
N THR A 149 -5.48 -14.19 -11.39
CA THR A 149 -6.05 -15.28 -10.59
C THR A 149 -6.20 -14.95 -9.11
N LEU A 150 -6.01 -13.69 -8.73
CA LEU A 150 -6.10 -13.24 -7.35
C LEU A 150 -7.51 -13.51 -6.78
N LYS A 151 -7.59 -14.07 -5.58
CA LYS A 151 -8.85 -14.51 -4.96
C LYS A 151 -9.38 -13.51 -3.94
N LYS A 152 -8.48 -12.85 -3.20
CA LYS A 152 -8.85 -11.88 -2.17
C LYS A 152 -9.07 -10.49 -2.75
N PRO A 153 -9.90 -9.66 -2.12
CA PRO A 153 -10.18 -8.30 -2.58
C PRO A 153 -8.92 -7.44 -2.67
N LEU A 154 -8.79 -6.71 -3.77
CA LEU A 154 -7.70 -5.74 -3.99
C LEU A 154 -8.27 -4.44 -4.54
N LEU A 155 -7.89 -3.31 -3.93
CA LEU A 155 -8.08 -1.98 -4.50
C LEU A 155 -6.75 -1.46 -5.05
N ILE A 156 -6.74 -1.07 -6.32
CA ILE A 156 -5.62 -0.37 -6.93
C ILE A 156 -6.03 1.10 -7.13
N LEU A 157 -5.27 2.01 -6.55
CA LEU A 157 -5.38 3.45 -6.76
C LEU A 157 -4.28 3.87 -7.72
N GLN A 158 -4.66 4.32 -8.92
CA GLN A 158 -3.72 4.54 -10.03
C GLN A 158 -3.86 5.96 -10.60
N GLY A 159 -2.74 6.64 -10.83
CA GLY A 159 -2.77 7.88 -11.58
C GLY A 159 -3.09 7.63 -13.06
N GLU A 160 -3.98 8.43 -13.67
CA GLU A 160 -4.34 8.24 -15.09
C GLU A 160 -3.15 8.28 -16.04
N ARG A 161 -2.11 9.05 -15.69
CA ARG A 161 -0.88 9.24 -16.48
C ARG A 161 0.33 8.49 -15.90
N ASP A 162 0.10 7.51 -15.03
CA ASP A 162 1.19 6.75 -14.42
C ASP A 162 1.97 5.99 -15.49
N THR A 163 3.26 6.28 -15.64
CA THR A 163 4.15 5.65 -16.63
C THR A 163 4.50 4.19 -16.32
N PHE A 164 4.08 3.67 -15.18
CA PHE A 164 4.15 2.25 -14.82
C PHE A 164 2.86 1.48 -15.17
N GLY A 165 1.92 2.12 -15.83
CA GLY A 165 0.63 1.62 -16.29
C GLY A 165 -0.37 2.76 -16.31
N THR A 166 -0.58 3.34 -17.50
CA THR A 166 -1.59 4.38 -17.73
C THR A 166 -3.00 3.80 -17.64
N LYS A 167 -4.01 4.66 -17.51
CA LYS A 167 -5.42 4.24 -17.48
C LYS A 167 -5.80 3.39 -18.70
N ASP A 168 -5.36 3.81 -19.89
CA ASP A 168 -5.68 3.09 -21.13
C ASP A 168 -5.04 1.71 -21.18
N GLU A 169 -3.76 1.61 -20.76
CA GLU A 169 -3.06 0.32 -20.66
C GLU A 169 -3.72 -0.62 -19.65
N VAL A 170 -4.00 -0.12 -18.45
CA VAL A 170 -4.57 -0.92 -17.35
C VAL A 170 -5.97 -1.41 -17.68
N SER A 171 -6.77 -0.63 -18.41
CA SER A 171 -8.12 -1.03 -18.84
C SER A 171 -8.12 -2.22 -19.81
N ALA A 172 -6.99 -2.49 -20.45
CA ALA A 172 -6.83 -3.61 -21.39
C ALA A 172 -6.23 -4.88 -20.72
N TYR A 173 -5.81 -4.81 -19.45
CA TYR A 173 -5.21 -5.96 -18.77
C TYR A 173 -6.27 -6.95 -18.26
N ALA A 174 -5.97 -8.23 -18.35
CA ALA A 174 -6.76 -9.29 -17.73
C ALA A 174 -6.50 -9.26 -16.21
N LEU A 175 -7.42 -8.65 -15.45
CA LEU A 175 -7.38 -8.61 -14.00
C LEU A 175 -8.51 -9.46 -13.41
N SER A 176 -8.27 -10.09 -12.26
CA SER A 176 -9.31 -10.83 -11.53
C SER A 176 -10.50 -9.92 -11.20
N SER A 177 -11.70 -10.48 -11.19
CA SER A 177 -12.92 -9.79 -10.78
C SER A 177 -12.94 -9.31 -9.33
N THR A 178 -12.00 -9.78 -8.49
CA THR A 178 -11.79 -9.33 -7.13
C THR A 178 -11.03 -8.00 -7.04
N ILE A 179 -10.52 -7.49 -8.17
CA ILE A 179 -9.71 -6.28 -8.24
C ILE A 179 -10.56 -5.10 -8.70
N ALA A 180 -10.63 -4.08 -7.87
CA ALA A 180 -11.16 -2.77 -8.23
C ALA A 180 -10.01 -1.81 -8.56
N VAL A 181 -10.11 -1.07 -9.66
CA VAL A 181 -9.15 0.00 -10.00
C VAL A 181 -9.86 1.34 -9.94
N SER A 182 -9.32 2.26 -9.14
CA SER A 182 -9.79 3.63 -9.03
C SER A 182 -8.72 4.58 -9.55
N TYR A 183 -9.09 5.51 -10.45
CA TYR A 183 -8.15 6.40 -11.09
C TYR A 183 -8.18 7.80 -10.47
N LEU A 184 -6.99 8.38 -10.32
CA LEU A 184 -6.80 9.76 -9.90
C LEU A 184 -6.55 10.60 -11.16
N THR A 185 -7.48 11.52 -11.42
CA THR A 185 -7.53 12.32 -12.65
C THR A 185 -6.23 13.10 -12.86
N ASP A 186 -5.63 12.95 -14.04
CA ASP A 186 -4.35 13.57 -14.40
C ASP A 186 -3.17 13.26 -13.46
N GLY A 187 -3.30 12.30 -12.53
CA GLY A 187 -2.25 11.89 -11.61
C GLY A 187 -1.12 11.14 -12.31
N ASP A 188 0.13 11.36 -11.88
CA ASP A 188 1.29 10.54 -12.25
C ASP A 188 1.49 9.37 -11.26
N HIS A 189 2.64 8.67 -11.34
CA HIS A 189 2.99 7.58 -10.41
C HIS A 189 2.99 7.99 -8.93
N SER A 190 3.23 9.25 -8.63
CA SER A 190 3.19 9.80 -7.26
C SER A 190 1.85 10.47 -6.94
N PHE A 191 0.85 10.30 -7.80
CA PHE A 191 -0.47 10.95 -7.74
C PHE A 191 -0.46 12.45 -8.01
N LYS A 192 0.70 13.00 -8.42
CA LYS A 192 0.84 14.43 -8.68
C LYS A 192 0.18 14.78 -10.02
N PRO A 193 -0.83 15.67 -10.02
CA PRO A 193 -1.44 16.17 -11.24
C PRO A 193 -0.62 17.31 -11.86
N ARG A 194 -0.87 17.62 -13.12
CA ARG A 194 -0.34 18.82 -13.76
C ARG A 194 -1.04 20.07 -13.21
N LYS A 195 -0.34 21.21 -13.17
CA LYS A 195 -0.86 22.47 -12.63
C LYS A 195 -2.20 22.91 -13.26
N GLN A 196 -2.39 22.63 -14.52
CA GLN A 196 -3.60 23.02 -15.29
C GLN A 196 -4.80 22.08 -15.08
N SER A 197 -4.65 20.98 -14.35
CA SER A 197 -5.73 20.00 -14.16
C SER A 197 -6.83 20.45 -13.22
N GLY A 198 -6.57 21.46 -12.39
CA GLY A 198 -7.46 21.90 -11.31
C GLY A 198 -7.39 21.04 -10.04
N PHE A 199 -6.56 20.01 -10.02
CA PHE A 199 -6.33 19.13 -8.85
C PHE A 199 -4.98 19.45 -8.21
N THR A 200 -4.79 19.00 -6.95
CA THR A 200 -3.52 19.06 -6.21
C THR A 200 -3.13 17.66 -5.74
N LEU A 201 -1.87 17.50 -5.30
CA LEU A 201 -1.43 16.26 -4.69
C LEU A 201 -2.22 15.95 -3.41
N GLU A 202 -2.51 16.98 -2.61
CA GLU A 202 -3.26 16.88 -1.36
C GLU A 202 -4.66 16.33 -1.62
N THR A 203 -5.40 16.89 -2.59
CA THR A 203 -6.74 16.42 -2.96
C THR A 203 -6.72 14.99 -3.48
N HIS A 204 -5.65 14.57 -4.17
CA HIS A 204 -5.49 13.18 -4.61
C HIS A 204 -5.18 12.22 -3.46
N ILE A 205 -4.38 12.64 -2.47
CA ILE A 205 -4.13 11.83 -1.26
C ILE A 205 -5.41 11.67 -0.46
N GLU A 206 -6.20 12.74 -0.28
CA GLU A 206 -7.51 12.70 0.39
C GLU A 206 -8.49 11.75 -0.34
N CYS A 207 -8.59 11.88 -1.67
CA CYS A 207 -9.42 11.01 -2.49
C CYS A 207 -8.99 9.53 -2.38
N ALA A 208 -7.68 9.27 -2.42
CA ALA A 208 -7.13 7.93 -2.28
C ALA A 208 -7.39 7.34 -0.89
N ALA A 209 -7.25 8.14 0.16
CA ALA A 209 -7.54 7.72 1.53
C ALA A 209 -9.04 7.42 1.72
N LYS A 210 -9.92 8.29 1.20
CA LYS A 210 -11.36 8.06 1.22
C LYS A 210 -11.75 6.78 0.49
N SER A 211 -11.26 6.57 -0.73
CA SER A 211 -11.51 5.36 -1.51
C SER A 211 -11.03 4.10 -0.78
N THR A 212 -9.86 4.19 -0.12
CA THR A 212 -9.32 3.11 0.72
C THR A 212 -10.25 2.82 1.89
N ALA A 213 -10.72 3.85 2.60
CA ALA A 213 -11.62 3.70 3.74
C ALA A 213 -12.98 3.08 3.33
N ASP A 214 -13.53 3.52 2.20
CA ASP A 214 -14.79 2.98 1.66
C ASP A 214 -14.62 1.50 1.27
N PHE A 215 -13.50 1.15 0.62
CA PHE A 215 -13.16 -0.23 0.28
C PHE A 215 -13.02 -1.11 1.53
N ILE A 216 -12.29 -0.66 2.55
CA ILE A 216 -12.11 -1.37 3.81
C ILE A 216 -13.48 -1.59 4.48
N LYS A 217 -14.31 -0.55 4.64
CA LYS A 217 -15.64 -0.65 5.23
C LYS A 217 -16.54 -1.66 4.54
N ALA A 218 -16.45 -1.77 3.22
CA ALA A 218 -17.23 -2.73 2.43
C ALA A 218 -16.79 -4.19 2.65
N HIS A 219 -15.62 -4.44 3.24
CA HIS A 219 -15.05 -5.78 3.39
C HIS A 219 -14.85 -6.23 4.86
N VAL A 220 -15.00 -5.34 5.86
CA VAL A 220 -14.91 -5.72 7.28
C VAL A 220 -16.22 -6.30 7.83
N ASN A 221 -17.34 -6.10 7.16
CA ASN A 221 -18.67 -6.51 7.60
C ASN A 221 -19.20 -7.75 6.85
N LYS A 222 -18.32 -8.47 6.16
CA LYS A 222 -18.62 -9.74 5.50
C LYS A 222 -18.00 -10.86 6.30
#